data_328bb3393bba33b2b63881330e7cbe12
#
_entry.id   328bb3393bba33b2b63881330e7cbe12
#
_cell.length_a   1.000
_cell.length_b   1.000
_cell.length_c   1.000
_cell.angle_alpha   90.00
_cell.angle_beta   90.00
_cell.angle_gamma   90.00
#
_symmetry.space_group_name_H-M   'P 1'
#
loop_
_entity.id
_entity.type
_entity.pdbx_description
1 polymer ?
#
loop_
_entity_poly.entity_id
_entity_poly.type
_entity_poly.pdbx_seq_one_letter_code
_entity_poly.pdbx_strand_id
1 'polypeptide(L)'
;MKHFFLLGAILAEIIGALATRQSDGFSKFWPSCVAVVGVVGAYFLLSLSLKSGMPIGVAYGIWAALGITILTIIGAIFFKEPLSAIQIIGIIMIVGGVLALELGKAE
;
A
#
# COMPACT_ATOMS: atom_id res chain seq x y z
N MET A 1 -17.43 6.71 1.48
CA MET A 1 -16.99 5.80 0.41
C MET A 1 -15.52 6.00 0.02
N LYS A 2 -14.99 7.22 0.14
CA LYS A 2 -13.59 7.47 -0.25
C LYS A 2 -12.59 6.59 0.51
N HIS A 3 -12.80 6.36 1.78
CA HIS A 3 -11.90 5.49 2.56
C HIS A 3 -12.08 4.02 2.19
N PHE A 4 -13.29 3.62 1.84
CA PHE A 4 -13.56 2.26 1.38
C PHE A 4 -12.79 1.97 0.08
N PHE A 5 -12.86 2.86 -0.89
CA PHE A 5 -12.14 2.69 -2.15
C PHE A 5 -10.63 2.69 -1.92
N LEU A 6 -10.14 3.54 -1.02
CA LEU A 6 -8.71 3.58 -0.72
C LEU A 6 -8.24 2.28 -0.09
N LEU A 7 -9.00 1.73 0.87
CA LEU A 7 -8.65 0.44 1.48
C LEU A 7 -8.63 -0.67 0.43
N GLY A 8 -9.61 -0.67 -0.48
CA GLY A 8 -9.62 -1.63 -1.58
C GLY A 8 -8.40 -1.50 -2.47
N ALA A 9 -7.98 -0.26 -2.76
CA ALA A 9 -6.78 -0.01 -3.56
C ALA A 9 -5.53 -0.54 -2.87
N ILE A 10 -5.40 -0.31 -1.56
CA ILE A 10 -4.26 -0.78 -0.80
C ILE A 10 -4.22 -2.31 -0.79
N LEU A 11 -5.35 -2.97 -0.57
CA LEU A 11 -5.41 -4.44 -0.59
C LEU A 11 -5.04 -4.99 -1.96
N ALA A 12 -5.54 -4.39 -3.04
CA ALA A 12 -5.21 -4.81 -4.39
C ALA A 12 -3.71 -4.65 -4.66
N GLU A 13 -3.12 -3.57 -4.21
CA GLU A 13 -1.69 -3.36 -4.39
C GLU A 13 -0.85 -4.33 -3.56
N ILE A 14 -1.27 -4.63 -2.33
CA ILE A 14 -0.55 -5.60 -1.51
C ILE A 14 -0.53 -6.96 -2.19
N ILE A 15 -1.67 -7.39 -2.71
CA ILE A 15 -1.76 -8.64 -3.48
C ILE A 15 -0.85 -8.57 -4.70
N GLY A 16 -0.88 -7.45 -5.42
CA GLY A 16 -0.02 -7.23 -6.59
C GLY A 16 1.46 -7.24 -6.23
N ALA A 17 1.84 -6.62 -5.12
CA ALA A 17 3.23 -6.56 -4.67
C ALA A 17 3.74 -7.96 -4.30
N LEU A 18 2.93 -8.73 -3.57
CA LEU A 18 3.30 -10.10 -3.20
C LEU A 18 3.41 -10.98 -4.45
N ALA A 19 2.50 -10.81 -5.40
CA ALA A 19 2.56 -11.52 -6.67
C ALA A 19 3.81 -11.14 -7.47
N THR A 20 4.19 -9.87 -7.43
CA THR A 20 5.41 -9.40 -8.08
C THR A 20 6.64 -10.13 -7.52
N ARG A 21 6.70 -10.28 -6.19
CA ARG A 21 7.78 -11.05 -5.57
C ARG A 21 7.76 -12.50 -6.04
N GLN A 22 6.58 -13.12 -6.11
CA GLN A 22 6.45 -14.51 -6.53
C GLN A 22 6.69 -14.72 -8.01
N SER A 23 6.63 -13.66 -8.81
CA SER A 23 6.81 -13.76 -10.27
C SER A 23 8.26 -13.98 -10.68
N ASP A 24 9.20 -13.79 -9.76
CA ASP A 24 10.63 -13.96 -10.02
C ASP A 24 11.06 -13.16 -11.27
N GLY A 25 10.90 -11.83 -11.17
CA GLY A 25 11.25 -10.93 -12.26
C GLY A 25 10.27 -11.02 -13.44
N PHE A 26 9.01 -11.34 -13.16
CA PHE A 26 7.95 -11.50 -14.17
C PHE A 26 8.23 -12.67 -15.13
N SER A 27 9.00 -13.66 -14.65
CA SER A 27 9.28 -14.86 -15.42
C SER A 27 8.19 -15.92 -15.31
N LYS A 28 7.34 -15.83 -14.28
CA LYS A 28 6.26 -16.79 -14.05
C LYS A 28 4.93 -16.17 -14.46
N PHE A 29 4.16 -16.89 -15.28
CA PHE A 29 2.96 -16.35 -15.91
C PHE A 29 1.88 -15.91 -14.92
N TRP A 30 1.45 -16.85 -14.04
CA TRP A 30 0.33 -16.54 -13.15
C TRP A 30 0.63 -15.44 -12.13
N PRO A 31 1.76 -15.47 -11.43
CA PRO A 31 2.10 -14.36 -10.54
C PRO A 31 2.22 -13.03 -11.27
N SER A 32 2.75 -13.03 -12.50
CA SER A 32 2.86 -11.81 -13.31
C SER A 32 1.49 -11.24 -13.65
N CYS A 33 0.53 -12.11 -14.01
CA CYS A 33 -0.84 -11.67 -14.29
C CYS A 33 -1.50 -11.06 -13.05
N VAL A 34 -1.34 -11.70 -11.89
CA VAL A 34 -1.90 -11.19 -10.64
C VAL A 34 -1.28 -9.84 -10.28
N ALA A 35 0.03 -9.69 -10.49
CA ALA A 35 0.73 -8.44 -10.23
C ALA A 35 0.15 -7.30 -11.07
N VAL A 36 -0.01 -7.53 -12.37
CA VAL A 36 -0.53 -6.49 -13.27
C VAL A 36 -1.97 -6.14 -12.94
N VAL A 37 -2.82 -7.15 -12.75
CA VAL A 37 -4.23 -6.92 -12.42
C VAL A 37 -4.36 -6.21 -11.07
N GLY A 38 -3.54 -6.59 -10.10
CA GLY A 38 -3.54 -5.95 -8.78
C GLY A 38 -3.20 -4.46 -8.86
N VAL A 39 -2.15 -4.12 -9.60
CA VAL A 39 -1.72 -2.72 -9.74
C VAL A 39 -2.76 -1.90 -10.51
N VAL A 40 -3.26 -2.42 -11.62
CA VAL A 40 -4.29 -1.71 -12.40
C VAL A 40 -5.55 -1.51 -11.57
N GLY A 41 -6.00 -2.56 -10.87
CA GLY A 41 -7.16 -2.47 -9.99
C GLY A 41 -6.94 -1.48 -8.85
N ALA A 42 -5.73 -1.44 -8.29
CA ALA A 42 -5.40 -0.50 -7.23
C ALA A 42 -5.55 0.94 -7.69
N TYR A 43 -5.01 1.27 -8.86
CA TYR A 43 -5.12 2.63 -9.38
C TYR A 43 -6.55 2.99 -9.79
N PHE A 44 -7.30 2.02 -10.29
CA PHE A 44 -8.72 2.23 -10.55
C PHE A 44 -9.47 2.62 -9.28
N LEU A 45 -9.28 1.85 -8.20
CA LEU A 45 -9.92 2.14 -6.91
C LEU A 45 -9.41 3.46 -6.32
N LEU A 46 -8.14 3.76 -6.49
CA LEU A 46 -7.60 5.05 -6.08
C LEU A 46 -8.33 6.19 -6.79
N SER A 47 -8.55 6.05 -8.09
CA SER A 47 -9.25 7.09 -8.85
C SER A 47 -10.66 7.34 -8.31
N LEU A 48 -11.35 6.27 -7.87
CA LEU A 48 -12.66 6.41 -7.26
C LEU A 48 -12.59 7.10 -5.90
N SER A 49 -11.54 6.83 -5.13
CA SER A 49 -11.31 7.50 -3.85
C SER A 49 -11.10 9.00 -4.06
N LEU A 50 -10.28 9.37 -5.04
CA LEU A 50 -10.01 10.78 -5.35
C LEU A 50 -11.25 11.46 -5.87
N LYS A 51 -12.03 10.78 -6.72
CA LYS A 51 -13.31 11.30 -7.23
C LYS A 51 -14.29 11.55 -6.09
N SER A 52 -14.21 10.76 -5.02
CA SER A 52 -15.09 10.90 -3.85
C SER A 52 -14.66 12.03 -2.91
N GLY A 53 -13.59 12.75 -3.25
CA GLY A 53 -13.20 13.96 -2.53
C GLY A 53 -11.96 13.85 -1.65
N MET A 54 -11.24 12.74 -1.70
CA MET A 54 -10.03 12.61 -0.88
C MET A 54 -8.87 13.38 -1.53
N PRO A 55 -8.15 14.23 -0.74
CA PRO A 55 -6.96 14.89 -1.26
C PRO A 55 -5.90 13.87 -1.66
N ILE A 56 -5.22 14.13 -2.80
CA ILE A 56 -4.26 13.16 -3.34
C ILE A 56 -3.08 12.91 -2.40
N GLY A 57 -2.57 13.95 -1.74
CA GLY A 57 -1.45 13.76 -0.80
C GLY A 57 -1.84 12.91 0.40
N VAL A 58 -3.04 13.11 0.92
CA VAL A 58 -3.57 12.30 2.03
C VAL A 58 -3.76 10.86 1.58
N ALA A 59 -4.34 10.65 0.39
CA ALA A 59 -4.56 9.30 -0.13
C ALA A 59 -3.25 8.54 -0.29
N TYR A 60 -2.24 9.17 -0.90
CA TYR A 60 -0.94 8.54 -1.07
C TYR A 60 -0.22 8.33 0.25
N GLY A 61 -0.36 9.25 1.19
CA GLY A 61 0.23 9.10 2.52
C GLY A 61 -0.32 7.88 3.25
N ILE A 62 -1.63 7.74 3.27
CA ILE A 62 -2.29 6.58 3.89
C ILE A 62 -1.90 5.30 3.17
N TRP A 63 -1.90 5.31 1.83
CA TRP A 63 -1.50 4.16 1.03
C TRP A 63 -0.08 3.74 1.38
N ALA A 64 0.86 4.69 1.36
CA ALA A 64 2.26 4.38 1.65
C ALA A 64 2.43 3.82 3.07
N ALA A 65 1.81 4.47 4.06
CA ALA A 65 1.94 4.02 5.45
C ALA A 65 1.39 2.62 5.65
N LEU A 66 0.18 2.36 5.18
CA LEU A 66 -0.43 1.04 5.35
C LEU A 66 0.26 -0.01 4.49
N GLY A 67 0.56 0.31 3.23
CA GLY A 67 1.20 -0.63 2.33
C GLY A 67 2.58 -1.05 2.83
N ILE A 68 3.41 -0.08 3.17
CA ILE A 68 4.76 -0.35 3.67
C ILE A 68 4.69 -1.14 4.98
N THR A 69 3.83 -0.72 5.91
CA THR A 69 3.71 -1.37 7.21
C THR A 69 3.28 -2.83 7.04
N ILE A 70 2.22 -3.05 6.28
CA ILE A 70 1.67 -4.40 6.09
C ILE A 70 2.67 -5.28 5.35
N LEU A 71 3.28 -4.79 4.27
CA LEU A 71 4.26 -5.57 3.51
C LEU A 71 5.51 -5.88 4.32
N THR A 72 5.96 -4.94 5.15
CA THR A 72 7.11 -5.16 6.01
C THR A 72 6.82 -6.26 7.03
N ILE A 73 5.63 -6.24 7.62
CA ILE A 73 5.21 -7.27 8.57
C ILE A 73 5.09 -8.64 7.88
N ILE A 74 4.45 -8.66 6.69
CA ILE A 74 4.33 -9.91 5.93
C ILE A 74 5.70 -10.45 5.55
N GLY A 75 6.62 -9.57 5.12
CA GLY A 75 7.98 -9.98 4.79
C GLY A 75 8.70 -10.60 5.98
N ALA A 76 8.53 -10.00 7.17
CA ALA A 76 9.16 -10.52 8.38
C ALA A 76 8.61 -11.90 8.77
N ILE A 77 7.30 -12.09 8.63
CA ILE A 77 6.64 -13.32 9.07
C ILE A 77 6.79 -14.45 8.04
N PHE A 78 6.49 -14.15 6.77
CA PHE A 78 6.38 -15.21 5.74
C PHE A 78 7.62 -15.38 4.90
N PHE A 79 8.43 -14.35 4.75
CA PHE A 79 9.64 -14.41 3.91
C PHE A 79 10.92 -14.35 4.74
N LYS A 80 10.79 -14.38 6.05
CA LYS A 80 11.93 -14.38 6.98
C LYS A 80 12.86 -13.19 6.77
N GLU A 81 12.31 -12.07 6.33
CA GLU A 81 13.06 -10.82 6.21
C GLU A 81 13.15 -10.18 7.59
N PRO A 82 14.35 -9.92 8.12
CA PRO A 82 14.47 -9.42 9.48
C PRO A 82 13.91 -8.00 9.62
N LEU A 83 13.29 -7.74 10.76
CA LEU A 83 12.73 -6.43 11.08
C LEU A 83 13.60 -5.80 12.16
N SER A 84 14.40 -4.80 11.79
CA SER A 84 15.31 -4.13 12.73
C SER A 84 14.57 -3.07 13.53
N ALA A 85 15.22 -2.65 14.64
CA ALA A 85 14.68 -1.55 15.44
C ALA A 85 14.57 -0.25 14.63
N ILE A 86 15.53 0.01 13.75
CA ILE A 86 15.48 1.19 12.89
C ILE A 86 14.28 1.14 11.96
N GLN A 87 13.95 -0.03 11.42
CA GLN A 87 12.77 -0.19 10.57
C GLN A 87 11.47 0.06 11.35
N ILE A 88 11.40 -0.40 12.59
CA ILE A 88 10.24 -0.14 13.44
C ILE A 88 10.09 1.37 13.67
N ILE A 89 11.18 2.06 13.95
CA ILE A 89 11.18 3.51 14.12
C ILE A 89 10.68 4.19 12.84
N GLY A 90 11.16 3.72 11.68
CA GLY A 90 10.74 4.25 10.38
C GLY A 90 9.24 4.11 10.16
N ILE A 91 8.67 2.94 10.49
CA ILE A 91 7.23 2.72 10.39
C ILE A 91 6.47 3.68 11.29
N ILE A 92 6.92 3.86 12.53
CA ILE A 92 6.28 4.79 13.46
C ILE A 92 6.32 6.22 12.89
N MET A 93 7.43 6.62 12.31
CA MET A 93 7.56 7.94 11.71
C MET A 93 6.63 8.13 10.51
N ILE A 94 6.50 7.12 9.67
CA ILE A 94 5.58 7.17 8.52
C ILE A 94 4.15 7.32 9.00
N VAL A 95 3.74 6.50 9.96
CA VAL A 95 2.38 6.55 10.50
C VAL A 95 2.12 7.92 11.15
N GLY A 96 3.09 8.42 11.92
CA GLY A 96 2.99 9.75 12.53
C GLY A 96 2.86 10.85 11.50
N GLY A 97 3.64 10.77 10.41
CA GLY A 97 3.54 11.73 9.32
C GLY A 97 2.18 11.71 8.64
N VAL A 98 1.62 10.53 8.42
CA VAL A 98 0.29 10.40 7.81
C VAL A 98 -0.78 10.96 8.72
N LEU A 99 -0.69 10.70 10.02
CA LEU A 99 -1.64 11.30 10.97
C LEU A 99 -1.56 12.82 10.93
N ALA A 100 -0.37 13.38 10.83
CA ALA A 100 -0.20 14.82 10.72
C ALA A 100 -0.84 15.37 9.44
N LEU A 101 -0.68 14.68 8.32
CA LEU A 101 -1.31 15.06 7.06
C LEU A 101 -2.83 15.03 7.17
N GLU A 102 -3.37 13.99 7.80
CA GLU A 102 -4.82 13.85 7.97
C GLU A 102 -5.39 14.96 8.88
N LEU A 103 -4.70 15.25 9.99
CA LEU A 103 -5.16 16.26 10.93
C LEU A 103 -5.03 17.67 10.38
N GLY A 104 -4.03 17.92 9.55
CA GLY A 104 -3.75 19.25 9.00
C GLY A 104 -4.39 19.53 7.66
N LYS A 105 -5.18 18.61 7.11
CA LYS A 105 -5.75 18.82 5.78
C LYS A 105 -6.80 19.92 5.80
N ALA A 106 -6.87 20.68 4.71
CA ALA A 106 -7.90 21.70 4.52
C ALA A 106 -9.25 21.04 4.25
N GLU A 107 -10.30 21.59 4.82
CA GLU A 107 -11.66 21.12 4.60
C GLU A 107 -12.33 21.80 3.41
#